data_8dc510376b8391092704d2e64238f6d1
#
_entry.id   8dc510376b8391092704d2e64238f6d1
#
_cell.length_a   1.000
_cell.length_b   1.000
_cell.length_c   1.000
_cell.angle_alpha   90.00
_cell.angle_beta   90.00
_cell.angle_gamma   90.00
#
_symmetry.space_group_name_H-M   'P 1'
#
loop_
_entity.id
_entity.type
_entity.pdbx_description
1 polymer ?
#
loop_
_entity_poly.entity_id
_entity_poly.type
_entity_poly.pdbx_seq_one_letter_code
_entity_poly.pdbx_strand_id
1 'polypeptide(L)'
;MSLALAGCSAITPLSDKYSSIAPLTAYFRQMAALTPPLLNKEMVRAEQAFKDNRGAVERIKLALLLGILGTQEKRDEAQAIRLLDSYVNNNQVANEALTDYAYTLRYFIIKQQAAGERENTLKERYTSLEADYKSLKERYLATREESEGFKERYLGMDAKLREETSRNEALQLKLDTLKAIEESIRKRTK
;
A
#
# COMPACT_ATOMS: atom_id res chain seq x y z
N MET A 1 11.56 55.83 53.98
CA MET A 1 11.33 54.37 53.93
C MET A 1 11.24 53.94 52.46
N SER A 2 12.35 53.43 51.92
CA SER A 2 12.40 52.96 50.54
C SER A 2 12.49 51.44 50.55
N LEU A 3 11.44 50.77 50.03
CA LEU A 3 11.40 49.32 49.85
C LEU A 3 12.03 49.00 48.49
N ALA A 4 13.21 48.38 48.54
CA ALA A 4 13.84 47.79 47.38
C ALA A 4 13.25 46.40 47.15
N LEU A 5 12.47 46.21 46.09
CA LEU A 5 12.04 44.93 45.59
C LEU A 5 13.20 44.27 44.81
N ALA A 6 13.94 43.40 45.45
CA ALA A 6 14.90 42.53 44.80
C ALA A 6 14.12 41.34 44.18
N GLY A 7 13.67 41.46 42.95
CA GLY A 7 13.18 40.35 42.15
C GLY A 7 14.34 39.56 41.57
N CYS A 8 14.82 38.49 42.27
CA CYS A 8 15.65 37.49 41.67
C CYS A 8 14.83 36.62 40.72
N SER A 9 14.80 36.97 39.45
CA SER A 9 14.40 36.04 38.39
C SER A 9 15.56 35.04 38.17
N ALA A 10 15.45 33.90 38.85
CA ALA A 10 16.24 32.73 38.49
C ALA A 10 15.78 32.22 37.12
N ILE A 11 16.20 32.89 36.04
CA ILE A 11 16.16 32.34 34.71
C ILE A 11 17.32 31.33 34.70
N THR A 12 17.05 30.09 35.10
CA THR A 12 17.93 28.97 34.81
C THR A 12 18.11 28.93 33.29
N PRO A 13 19.36 29.00 32.78
CA PRO A 13 19.57 29.01 31.34
C PRO A 13 19.17 27.65 30.77
N LEU A 14 18.05 27.58 30.09
CA LEU A 14 17.68 26.46 29.21
C LEU A 14 18.81 26.16 28.18
N SER A 15 19.73 27.10 28.02
CA SER A 15 20.86 27.09 27.09
C SER A 15 21.83 25.91 27.33
N ASP A 16 22.12 25.55 28.58
CA ASP A 16 23.13 24.52 28.86
C ASP A 16 22.63 23.08 28.64
N LYS A 17 21.34 22.85 28.85
CA LYS A 17 20.75 21.53 28.70
C LYS A 17 20.77 21.05 27.24
N TYR A 18 20.67 21.96 26.29
CA TYR A 18 20.63 21.63 24.84
C TYR A 18 21.94 21.85 24.10
N SER A 19 22.98 22.35 24.75
CA SER A 19 24.32 22.56 24.12
C SER A 19 24.92 21.26 23.62
N SER A 20 24.62 20.13 24.24
CA SER A 20 25.14 18.80 23.86
C SER A 20 24.48 18.21 22.60
N ILE A 21 23.24 18.64 22.24
CA ILE A 21 22.54 18.16 21.03
C ILE A 21 22.69 19.12 19.83
N ALA A 22 23.15 20.35 20.05
CA ALA A 22 23.37 21.33 18.98
C ALA A 22 24.28 20.79 17.86
N PRO A 23 25.41 20.11 18.16
CA PRO A 23 26.26 19.49 17.14
C PRO A 23 25.55 18.41 16.33
N LEU A 24 24.67 17.62 16.95
CA LEU A 24 23.88 16.59 16.26
C LEU A 24 22.84 17.19 15.33
N THR A 25 22.18 18.26 15.76
CA THR A 25 21.23 19.01 14.93
C THR A 25 21.91 19.67 13.73
N ALA A 26 23.09 20.26 13.93
CA ALA A 26 23.90 20.80 12.84
C ALA A 26 24.35 19.72 11.87
N TYR A 27 24.80 18.58 12.39
CA TYR A 27 25.16 17.40 11.59
C TYR A 27 23.98 16.90 10.76
N PHE A 28 22.81 16.75 11.37
CA PHE A 28 21.59 16.36 10.64
C PHE A 28 21.29 17.27 9.45
N ARG A 29 21.30 18.59 9.66
CA ARG A 29 21.05 19.59 8.59
C ARG A 29 22.09 19.48 7.47
N GLN A 30 23.36 19.30 7.82
CA GLN A 30 24.43 19.15 6.85
C GLN A 30 24.26 17.88 6.03
N MET A 31 23.94 16.75 6.67
CA MET A 31 23.74 15.46 6.00
C MET A 31 22.50 15.44 5.12
N ALA A 32 21.41 16.07 5.56
CA ALA A 32 20.17 16.17 4.80
C ALA A 32 20.31 16.98 3.48
N ALA A 33 21.34 17.82 3.38
CA ALA A 33 21.66 18.57 2.19
C ALA A 33 22.60 17.85 1.21
N LEU A 34 23.12 16.66 1.58
CA LEU A 34 24.05 15.92 0.73
C LEU A 34 23.35 15.15 -0.38
N THR A 35 24.07 15.02 -1.50
CA THR A 35 23.67 14.09 -2.56
C THR A 35 23.90 12.62 -2.14
N PRO A 36 23.17 11.64 -2.70
CA PRO A 36 23.32 10.23 -2.35
C PRO A 36 24.77 9.69 -2.36
N PRO A 37 25.63 10.01 -3.35
CA PRO A 37 27.02 9.56 -3.33
C PRO A 37 27.85 10.11 -2.16
N LEU A 38 27.59 11.38 -1.78
CA LEU A 38 28.30 12.00 -0.64
C LEU A 38 27.78 11.44 0.68
N LEU A 39 26.48 11.18 0.76
CA LEU A 39 25.87 10.55 1.92
C LEU A 39 26.43 9.13 2.17
N ASN A 40 26.63 8.36 1.09
CA ASN A 40 27.27 7.03 1.19
C ASN A 40 28.73 7.10 1.70
N LYS A 41 29.47 8.14 1.29
CA LYS A 41 30.83 8.36 1.83
C LYS A 41 30.80 8.71 3.31
N GLU A 42 29.83 9.54 3.71
CA GLU A 42 29.68 9.90 5.12
C GLU A 42 29.23 8.72 5.99
N MET A 43 28.39 7.82 5.45
CA MET A 43 28.03 6.58 6.12
C MET A 43 29.28 5.76 6.49
N VAL A 44 30.19 5.54 5.54
CA VAL A 44 31.45 4.82 5.79
C VAL A 44 32.32 5.53 6.85
N ARG A 45 32.37 6.87 6.82
CA ARG A 45 33.09 7.65 7.83
C ARG A 45 32.46 7.50 9.23
N ALA A 46 31.13 7.57 9.31
CA ALA A 46 30.44 7.42 10.58
C ALA A 46 30.57 6.00 11.15
N GLU A 47 30.53 4.97 10.30
CA GLU A 47 30.82 3.60 10.71
C GLU A 47 32.27 3.46 11.29
N GLN A 48 33.24 4.04 10.60
CA GLN A 48 34.64 4.01 11.08
C GLN A 48 34.79 4.80 12.38
N ALA A 49 34.25 6.01 12.45
CA ALA A 49 34.28 6.83 13.65
C ALA A 49 33.66 6.12 14.87
N PHE A 50 32.55 5.38 14.65
CA PHE A 50 31.93 4.58 15.71
C PHE A 50 32.75 3.36 16.09
N LYS A 51 33.49 2.73 15.17
CA LYS A 51 34.41 1.63 15.50
C LYS A 51 35.57 2.12 16.35
N ASP A 52 36.12 3.30 16.01
CA ASP A 52 37.27 3.90 16.70
C ASP A 52 36.88 4.50 18.06
N ASN A 53 35.74 5.15 18.13
CA ASN A 53 35.19 5.74 19.33
C ASN A 53 33.71 5.38 19.49
N ARG A 54 33.42 4.42 20.36
CA ARG A 54 32.05 3.96 20.67
C ARG A 54 31.27 4.95 21.55
N GLY A 55 31.55 6.25 21.42
CA GLY A 55 30.90 7.32 22.16
C GLY A 55 29.41 7.50 21.80
N ALA A 56 28.73 8.22 22.65
CA ALA A 56 27.30 8.51 22.47
C ALA A 56 27.02 9.26 21.17
N VAL A 57 27.81 10.28 20.86
CA VAL A 57 27.62 11.15 19.69
C VAL A 57 27.84 10.37 18.39
N GLU A 58 28.89 9.58 18.27
CA GLU A 58 29.21 8.77 17.09
C GLU A 58 28.14 7.71 16.86
N ARG A 59 27.62 7.09 17.93
CA ARG A 59 26.53 6.13 17.89
C ARG A 59 25.23 6.76 17.38
N ILE A 60 24.88 7.94 17.88
CA ILE A 60 23.66 8.64 17.45
C ILE A 60 23.80 9.14 15.99
N LYS A 61 24.97 9.64 15.57
CA LYS A 61 25.24 10.01 14.18
C LYS A 61 25.09 8.83 13.24
N LEU A 62 25.66 7.66 13.59
CA LEU A 62 25.52 6.45 12.79
C LEU A 62 24.07 5.98 12.73
N ALA A 63 23.37 5.97 13.87
CA ALA A 63 21.95 5.60 13.89
C ALA A 63 21.07 6.55 13.05
N LEU A 64 21.38 7.84 13.03
CA LEU A 64 20.72 8.84 12.21
C LEU A 64 20.88 8.56 10.71
N LEU A 65 22.10 8.24 10.29
CA LEU A 65 22.40 7.91 8.91
C LEU A 65 21.74 6.60 8.49
N LEU A 66 21.84 5.55 9.31
CA LEU A 66 21.25 4.24 9.03
C LEU A 66 19.71 4.29 9.04
N GLY A 67 19.11 5.04 9.96
CA GLY A 67 17.67 4.99 10.18
C GLY A 67 16.86 6.02 9.38
N ILE A 68 17.43 7.18 9.06
CA ILE A 68 16.68 8.29 8.44
C ILE A 68 17.27 8.76 7.12
N LEU A 69 18.57 9.10 7.12
CA LEU A 69 19.21 9.80 5.99
C LEU A 69 19.83 8.86 4.97
N GLY A 70 20.11 7.61 5.31
CA GLY A 70 20.73 6.63 4.41
C GLY A 70 19.95 6.45 3.12
N THR A 71 20.67 6.15 2.02
CA THR A 71 20.02 5.73 0.78
C THR A 71 19.28 4.42 1.00
N GLN A 72 18.24 4.16 0.19
CA GLN A 72 17.38 2.99 0.35
C GLN A 72 18.16 1.66 0.39
N GLU A 73 19.30 1.59 -0.33
CA GLU A 73 20.19 0.42 -0.37
C GLU A 73 21.05 0.24 0.89
N LYS A 74 21.31 1.33 1.63
CA LYS A 74 22.17 1.36 2.82
C LYS A 74 21.45 1.66 4.11
N ARG A 75 20.13 1.82 4.04
CA ARG A 75 19.31 2.03 5.22
C ARG A 75 19.15 0.72 5.98
N ASP A 76 19.52 0.73 7.24
CA ASP A 76 19.30 -0.37 8.18
C ASP A 76 18.66 0.17 9.46
N GLU A 77 17.35 0.32 9.40
CA GLU A 77 16.54 0.82 10.51
C GLU A 77 16.63 -0.09 11.74
N ALA A 78 16.75 -1.41 11.53
CA ALA A 78 16.89 -2.36 12.62
C ALA A 78 18.24 -2.19 13.33
N GLN A 79 19.32 -1.94 12.60
CA GLN A 79 20.63 -1.64 13.19
C GLN A 79 20.61 -0.28 13.90
N ALA A 80 19.97 0.74 13.31
CA ALA A 80 19.81 2.05 13.93
C ALA A 80 19.10 1.95 15.29
N ILE A 81 17.98 1.20 15.35
CA ILE A 81 17.23 0.95 16.58
C ILE A 81 18.13 0.24 17.61
N ARG A 82 18.85 -0.83 17.23
CA ARG A 82 19.77 -1.54 18.14
C ARG A 82 20.86 -0.62 18.71
N LEU A 83 21.42 0.27 17.90
CA LEU A 83 22.42 1.25 18.37
C LEU A 83 21.82 2.21 19.40
N LEU A 84 20.61 2.70 19.17
CA LEU A 84 19.93 3.61 20.10
C LEU A 84 19.48 2.88 21.37
N ASP A 85 18.94 1.67 21.28
CA ASP A 85 18.56 0.85 22.42
C ASP A 85 19.79 0.54 23.30
N SER A 86 20.91 0.20 22.69
CA SER A 86 22.15 -0.06 23.44
C SER A 86 22.66 1.19 24.16
N TYR A 87 22.41 2.38 23.63
CA TYR A 87 22.73 3.63 24.28
C TYR A 87 21.81 3.94 25.46
N VAL A 88 20.53 3.87 25.22
CA VAL A 88 19.49 4.20 26.20
C VAL A 88 19.52 3.24 27.39
N ASN A 89 19.68 1.92 27.13
CA ASN A 89 19.65 0.89 28.18
C ASN A 89 20.97 0.79 29.01
N ASN A 90 22.10 1.16 28.41
CA ASN A 90 23.41 1.02 29.08
C ASN A 90 23.88 2.29 29.78
N ASN A 91 23.22 3.43 29.56
CA ASN A 91 23.63 4.68 30.20
C ASN A 91 22.78 4.97 31.43
N GLN A 92 23.37 4.77 32.60
CA GLN A 92 22.97 5.51 33.78
C GLN A 92 23.28 6.99 33.53
N VAL A 93 22.30 7.71 32.96
CA VAL A 93 22.12 9.16 32.85
C VAL A 93 23.40 10.01 32.87
N ALA A 94 24.29 9.83 31.90
CA ALA A 94 25.41 10.74 31.76
C ALA A 94 25.06 12.06 31.07
N ASN A 95 24.04 12.06 30.20
CA ASN A 95 23.55 13.25 29.52
C ASN A 95 22.08 13.09 29.15
N GLU A 96 21.17 13.72 29.92
CA GLU A 96 19.73 13.66 29.76
C GLU A 96 19.28 14.12 28.35
N ALA A 97 19.87 15.20 27.84
CA ALA A 97 19.51 15.74 26.52
C ALA A 97 19.86 14.80 25.35
N LEU A 98 21.00 14.11 25.41
CA LEU A 98 21.37 13.10 24.41
C LEU A 98 20.46 11.87 24.52
N THR A 99 20.04 11.51 25.72
CA THR A 99 19.12 10.40 25.96
C THR A 99 17.74 10.71 25.39
N ASP A 100 17.20 11.89 25.64
CA ASP A 100 15.94 12.37 25.09
C ASP A 100 16.00 12.41 23.54
N TYR A 101 17.12 12.87 22.99
CA TYR A 101 17.33 12.89 21.55
C TYR A 101 17.35 11.47 20.96
N ALA A 102 18.04 10.54 21.62
CA ALA A 102 18.10 9.14 21.19
C ALA A 102 16.71 8.47 21.24
N TYR A 103 15.91 8.70 22.29
CA TYR A 103 14.52 8.25 22.36
C TYR A 103 13.66 8.81 21.23
N THR A 104 13.77 10.12 20.99
CA THR A 104 13.03 10.79 19.91
C THR A 104 13.40 10.23 18.55
N LEU A 105 14.70 10.07 18.28
CA LEU A 105 15.20 9.50 17.03
C LEU A 105 14.72 8.06 16.82
N ARG A 106 14.83 7.24 17.87
CA ARG A 106 14.31 5.86 17.87
C ARG A 106 12.83 5.80 17.55
N TYR A 107 12.02 6.63 18.21
CA TYR A 107 10.59 6.72 17.94
C TYR A 107 10.30 7.07 16.49
N PHE A 108 11.03 8.03 15.92
CA PHE A 108 10.90 8.43 14.53
C PHE A 108 11.22 7.27 13.58
N ILE A 109 12.31 6.56 13.79
CA ILE A 109 12.72 5.43 12.95
C ILE A 109 11.65 4.32 12.98
N ILE A 110 11.15 3.96 14.16
CA ILE A 110 10.05 2.97 14.29
C ILE A 110 8.79 3.41 13.54
N LYS A 111 8.42 4.68 13.66
CA LYS A 111 7.24 5.22 12.95
C LYS A 111 7.43 5.23 11.44
N GLN A 112 8.62 5.55 10.96
CA GLN A 112 8.96 5.55 9.55
C GLN A 112 8.92 4.12 8.99
N GLN A 113 9.50 3.15 9.69
CA GLN A 113 9.43 1.73 9.32
C GLN A 113 7.97 1.26 9.21
N ALA A 114 7.16 1.51 10.23
CA ALA A 114 5.74 1.14 10.21
C ALA A 114 4.93 1.84 9.10
N ALA A 115 5.31 3.07 8.72
CA ALA A 115 4.70 3.77 7.59
C ALA A 115 5.09 3.12 6.26
N GLY A 116 6.36 2.75 6.06
CA GLY A 116 6.84 2.04 4.87
C GLY A 116 6.19 0.67 4.71
N GLU A 117 6.03 -0.10 5.79
CA GLU A 117 5.32 -1.39 5.77
C GLU A 117 3.86 -1.23 5.36
N ARG A 118 3.18 -0.20 5.86
CA ARG A 118 1.79 0.11 5.45
C ARG A 118 1.69 0.50 3.98
N GLU A 119 2.63 1.31 3.49
CA GLU A 119 2.68 1.72 2.09
C GLU A 119 2.88 0.50 1.17
N ASN A 120 3.81 -0.40 1.51
CA ASN A 120 4.02 -1.64 0.76
C ASN A 120 2.76 -2.53 0.77
N THR A 121 2.12 -2.70 1.93
CA THR A 121 0.87 -3.47 2.04
C THR A 121 -0.26 -2.86 1.18
N LEU A 122 -0.38 -1.53 1.17
CA LEU A 122 -1.37 -0.83 0.33
C LEU A 122 -1.06 -1.04 -1.16
N LYS A 123 0.20 -0.97 -1.56
CA LYS A 123 0.63 -1.20 -2.94
C LYS A 123 0.33 -2.62 -3.40
N GLU A 124 0.61 -3.62 -2.56
CA GLU A 124 0.27 -5.02 -2.83
C GLU A 124 -1.24 -5.23 -2.98
N ARG A 125 -2.04 -4.64 -2.09
CA ARG A 125 -3.51 -4.70 -2.18
C ARG A 125 -4.03 -4.02 -3.44
N TYR A 126 -3.44 -2.89 -3.81
CA TYR A 126 -3.83 -2.18 -5.03
C TYR A 126 -3.56 -3.02 -6.28
N THR A 127 -2.38 -3.63 -6.39
CA THR A 127 -2.04 -4.51 -7.52
C THR A 127 -2.93 -5.76 -7.59
N SER A 128 -3.26 -6.36 -6.43
CA SER A 128 -4.21 -7.48 -6.35
C SER A 128 -5.61 -7.06 -6.81
N LEU A 129 -6.12 -5.93 -6.33
CA LEU A 129 -7.44 -5.41 -6.72
C LEU A 129 -7.53 -5.08 -8.21
N GLU A 130 -6.46 -4.56 -8.80
CA GLU A 130 -6.38 -4.29 -10.23
C GLU A 130 -6.47 -5.58 -11.06
N ALA A 131 -5.75 -6.64 -10.61
CA ALA A 131 -5.83 -7.97 -11.23
C ALA A 131 -7.24 -8.58 -11.14
N ASP A 132 -7.87 -8.49 -9.96
CA ASP A 132 -9.24 -8.98 -9.73
C ASP A 132 -10.26 -8.22 -10.60
N TYR A 133 -10.11 -6.90 -10.69
CA TYR A 133 -10.97 -6.08 -11.56
C TYR A 133 -10.83 -6.49 -13.03
N LYS A 134 -9.61 -6.72 -13.51
CA LYS A 134 -9.37 -7.18 -14.88
C LYS A 134 -10.04 -8.53 -15.14
N SER A 135 -9.85 -9.49 -14.25
CA SER A 135 -10.48 -10.82 -14.32
C SER A 135 -12.01 -10.73 -14.32
N LEU A 136 -12.58 -9.92 -13.42
CA LEU A 136 -14.02 -9.72 -13.35
C LEU A 136 -14.57 -9.09 -14.65
N LYS A 137 -13.87 -8.12 -15.22
CA LYS A 137 -14.24 -7.50 -16.50
C LYS A 137 -14.24 -8.51 -17.65
N GLU A 138 -13.22 -9.36 -17.72
CA GLU A 138 -13.13 -10.42 -18.73
C GLU A 138 -14.29 -11.41 -18.59
N ARG A 139 -14.59 -11.86 -17.38
CA ARG A 139 -15.74 -12.75 -17.10
C ARG A 139 -17.08 -12.09 -17.45
N TYR A 140 -17.24 -10.81 -17.13
CA TYR A 140 -18.46 -10.07 -17.49
C TYR A 140 -18.65 -10.01 -19.00
N LEU A 141 -17.60 -9.71 -19.77
CA LEU A 141 -17.67 -9.68 -21.23
C LEU A 141 -18.01 -11.05 -21.82
N ALA A 142 -17.37 -12.12 -21.33
CA ALA A 142 -17.66 -13.49 -21.78
C ALA A 142 -19.12 -13.89 -21.47
N THR A 143 -19.62 -13.59 -20.28
CA THR A 143 -21.02 -13.87 -19.91
C THR A 143 -22.01 -13.09 -20.77
N ARG A 144 -21.66 -11.86 -21.12
CA ARG A 144 -22.48 -11.03 -22.00
C ARG A 144 -22.56 -11.62 -23.42
N GLU A 145 -21.42 -12.01 -24.00
CA GLU A 145 -21.36 -12.66 -25.31
C GLU A 145 -22.14 -13.97 -25.32
N GLU A 146 -22.03 -14.78 -24.28
CA GLU A 146 -22.80 -16.01 -24.13
C GLU A 146 -24.32 -15.72 -24.08
N SER A 147 -24.72 -14.70 -23.31
CA SER A 147 -26.12 -14.27 -23.22
C SER A 147 -26.66 -13.80 -24.56
N GLU A 148 -25.90 -13.04 -25.33
CA GLU A 148 -26.26 -12.62 -26.68
C GLU A 148 -26.41 -13.82 -27.62
N GLY A 149 -25.49 -14.78 -27.57
CA GLY A 149 -25.59 -16.03 -28.34
C GLY A 149 -26.77 -16.92 -27.93
N PHE A 150 -27.16 -16.95 -26.68
CA PHE A 150 -28.42 -17.62 -26.26
C PHE A 150 -29.66 -16.94 -26.83
N LYS A 151 -29.70 -15.61 -26.82
CA LYS A 151 -30.79 -14.83 -27.36
C LYS A 151 -30.99 -15.08 -28.86
N GLU A 152 -29.91 -15.10 -29.63
CA GLU A 152 -29.96 -15.41 -31.07
C GLU A 152 -30.47 -16.83 -31.34
N ARG A 153 -29.96 -17.82 -30.58
CA ARG A 153 -30.45 -19.20 -30.67
C ARG A 153 -31.92 -19.34 -30.33
N TYR A 154 -32.35 -18.64 -29.29
CA TYR A 154 -33.78 -18.62 -28.91
C TYR A 154 -34.67 -18.05 -30.02
N LEU A 155 -34.30 -16.91 -30.62
CA LEU A 155 -34.99 -16.32 -31.74
C LEU A 155 -35.04 -17.23 -32.97
N GLY A 156 -33.92 -17.92 -33.26
CA GLY A 156 -33.87 -18.91 -34.34
C GLY A 156 -34.76 -20.13 -34.09
N MET A 157 -34.82 -20.60 -32.84
CA MET A 157 -35.74 -21.70 -32.47
C MET A 157 -37.23 -21.29 -32.55
N ASP A 158 -37.55 -20.09 -32.09
CA ASP A 158 -38.92 -19.55 -32.15
C ASP A 158 -39.40 -19.41 -33.60
N ALA A 159 -38.55 -18.92 -34.51
CA ALA A 159 -38.85 -18.85 -35.94
C ALA A 159 -39.11 -20.24 -36.56
N LYS A 160 -38.27 -21.24 -36.25
CA LYS A 160 -38.48 -22.64 -36.69
C LYS A 160 -39.78 -23.23 -36.15
N LEU A 161 -40.10 -22.99 -34.90
CA LEU A 161 -41.33 -23.47 -34.27
C LEU A 161 -42.57 -22.89 -34.96
N ARG A 162 -42.55 -21.61 -35.31
CA ARG A 162 -43.68 -20.96 -36.08
C ARG A 162 -43.80 -21.57 -37.45
N GLU A 163 -42.71 -21.83 -38.17
CA GLU A 163 -42.72 -22.49 -39.48
C GLU A 163 -43.33 -23.89 -39.39
N GLU A 164 -42.88 -24.70 -38.45
CA GLU A 164 -43.40 -26.05 -38.24
C GLU A 164 -44.87 -26.07 -37.81
N THR A 165 -45.29 -25.11 -36.99
CA THR A 165 -46.69 -24.93 -36.62
C THR A 165 -47.57 -24.62 -37.85
N SER A 166 -47.13 -23.66 -38.67
CA SER A 166 -47.84 -23.33 -39.92
C SER A 166 -47.93 -24.50 -40.90
N ARG A 167 -46.82 -25.28 -40.99
CA ARG A 167 -46.76 -26.50 -41.81
C ARG A 167 -47.74 -27.57 -41.33
N ASN A 168 -47.80 -27.78 -39.99
CA ASN A 168 -48.75 -28.72 -39.41
C ASN A 168 -50.20 -28.31 -39.61
N GLU A 169 -50.54 -27.01 -39.48
CA GLU A 169 -51.88 -26.49 -39.78
C GLU A 169 -52.25 -26.73 -41.23
N ALA A 170 -51.36 -26.49 -42.19
CA ALA A 170 -51.57 -26.75 -43.59
C ALA A 170 -51.76 -28.24 -43.91
N LEU A 171 -51.01 -29.12 -43.24
CA LEU A 171 -51.19 -30.57 -43.37
C LEU A 171 -52.53 -31.05 -42.80
N GLN A 172 -52.95 -30.49 -41.65
CA GLN A 172 -54.25 -30.79 -41.05
C GLN A 172 -55.40 -30.39 -41.98
N LEU A 173 -55.34 -29.21 -42.60
CA LEU A 173 -56.33 -28.77 -43.57
C LEU A 173 -56.43 -29.73 -44.78
N LYS A 174 -55.29 -30.20 -45.31
CA LYS A 174 -55.26 -31.17 -46.39
C LYS A 174 -55.88 -32.51 -45.97
N LEU A 175 -55.62 -32.99 -44.76
CA LEU A 175 -56.22 -34.20 -44.23
C LEU A 175 -57.74 -34.08 -44.11
N ASP A 176 -58.22 -32.96 -43.59
CA ASP A 176 -59.66 -32.74 -43.45
C ASP A 176 -60.37 -32.63 -44.82
N THR A 177 -59.67 -32.04 -45.78
CA THR A 177 -60.20 -32.00 -47.20
C THR A 177 -60.22 -33.41 -47.78
N LEU A 178 -59.24 -34.24 -47.61
CA LEU A 178 -59.18 -35.63 -48.09
C LEU A 178 -60.31 -36.49 -47.46
N LYS A 179 -60.51 -36.36 -46.12
CA LYS A 179 -61.64 -37.03 -45.44
C LYS A 179 -63.00 -36.61 -46.03
N ALA A 180 -63.22 -35.32 -46.29
CA ALA A 180 -64.43 -34.86 -46.87
C ALA A 180 -64.72 -35.43 -48.33
N ILE A 181 -63.61 -35.54 -49.09
CA ILE A 181 -63.68 -36.18 -50.43
C ILE A 181 -64.01 -37.67 -50.28
N GLU A 182 -63.36 -38.36 -49.40
CA GLU A 182 -63.60 -39.80 -49.13
C GLU A 182 -65.05 -40.04 -48.71
N GLU A 183 -65.58 -39.25 -47.79
CA GLU A 183 -67.00 -39.33 -47.39
C GLU A 183 -67.95 -39.01 -48.56
N SER A 184 -67.63 -38.10 -49.43
CA SER A 184 -68.43 -37.77 -50.60
C SER A 184 -68.46 -38.90 -51.61
N ILE A 185 -67.36 -39.57 -51.87
CA ILE A 185 -67.25 -40.76 -52.73
C ILE A 185 -68.05 -41.92 -52.10
N ARG A 186 -67.90 -42.18 -50.79
CA ARG A 186 -68.64 -43.24 -50.11
C ARG A 186 -70.15 -43.06 -50.12
N LYS A 187 -70.65 -41.83 -50.16
CA LYS A 187 -72.07 -41.49 -50.31
C LYS A 187 -72.55 -41.70 -51.73
N ARG A 188 -71.78 -41.64 -52.78
CA ARG A 188 -72.12 -41.82 -54.20
C ARG A 188 -72.11 -43.32 -54.61
N THR A 189 -71.40 -44.18 -53.86
CA THR A 189 -71.29 -45.60 -54.19
C THR A 189 -72.28 -46.45 -53.40
N LYS A 190 -73.11 -45.88 -52.63
CA LYS A 190 -74.38 -46.45 -52.10
C LYS A 190 -75.61 -46.06 -52.90
#